data_2986c1a12fc33fae96596a68e8f2c1d4
#
_entry.id   2986c1a12fc33fae96596a68e8f2c1d4
#
_cell.length_a   1.000
_cell.length_b   1.000
_cell.length_c   1.000
_cell.angle_alpha   90.00
_cell.angle_beta   90.00
_cell.angle_gamma   90.00
#
_symmetry.space_group_name_H-M   'P 1'
#
loop_
_entity.id
_entity.type
_entity.pdbx_description
1 polymer ?
#
loop_
_entity_poly.entity_id
_entity_poly.type
_entity_poly.pdbx_seq_one_letter_code
_entity_poly.pdbx_strand_id
1 'polypeptide(L)'
;MSDRDRAPASPVPSKGGGFGRGAQPPSEEIKDVRTPFSDADVESLKAGDRVRISGVIYTARDAAHARLLPLIEKGEALPIDVTGQIIYYTGPSPARPGTVIGSVGPTTASRMDTFTPSLLKLGLKGTIGKGYHGQPVKDALKQYKAIYFGAIGGAGAVLSEFVRKAEVVAYEDLGTEAIRRLEVDAFPAIVLYDCHGGDLYQDGQKVYAREDPYPQGGHK
;
A
#
# COMPACT_ATOMS: atom_id res chain seq x y z
N MET A 1 22.58 54.87 -10.51
CA MET A 1 23.28 53.77 -11.20
C MET A 1 22.44 52.56 -10.98
N SER A 2 21.61 52.33 -11.76
CA SER A 2 21.31 51.79 -13.10
C SER A 2 20.98 50.30 -12.95
N ASP A 3 19.67 50.10 -12.78
CA ASP A 3 18.94 48.81 -12.86
C ASP A 3 18.72 48.54 -14.35
N ARG A 4 19.55 47.73 -14.98
CA ARG A 4 19.34 47.18 -16.33
C ARG A 4 20.36 46.08 -16.55
N ASP A 5 19.83 44.84 -16.65
CA ASP A 5 20.24 43.74 -17.49
C ASP A 5 19.87 42.38 -16.84
N ARG A 6 18.56 42.15 -16.73
CA ARG A 6 18.05 40.81 -16.67
C ARG A 6 17.41 40.49 -18.02
N ALA A 7 18.12 39.70 -18.82
CA ALA A 7 17.55 39.09 -20.02
C ALA A 7 16.32 38.25 -19.67
N PRO A 8 15.25 38.26 -20.49
CA PRO A 8 14.08 37.44 -20.26
C PRO A 8 14.43 35.96 -20.48
N ALA A 9 14.01 35.12 -19.51
CA ALA A 9 14.15 33.69 -19.61
C ALA A 9 13.39 33.19 -20.86
N SER A 10 14.09 32.47 -21.70
CA SER A 10 13.51 31.83 -22.89
C SER A 10 12.37 30.87 -22.51
N PRO A 11 11.26 30.84 -23.25
CA PRO A 11 10.17 29.92 -22.94
C PRO A 11 10.61 28.47 -23.16
N VAL A 12 10.35 27.64 -22.15
CA VAL A 12 10.54 26.19 -22.22
C VAL A 12 9.61 25.67 -23.35
N PRO A 13 10.12 24.96 -24.34
CA PRO A 13 9.26 24.41 -25.40
C PRO A 13 8.35 23.35 -24.82
N SER A 14 7.05 23.56 -24.89
CA SER A 14 6.00 22.55 -24.68
C SER A 14 6.02 21.57 -25.84
N LYS A 15 6.93 20.59 -25.81
CA LYS A 15 6.81 19.43 -26.68
C LYS A 15 5.81 18.47 -26.05
N GLY A 16 4.60 18.42 -26.60
CA GLY A 16 3.65 17.36 -26.43
C GLY A 16 4.29 16.05 -26.88
N GLY A 17 4.92 15.35 -25.93
CA GLY A 17 5.36 13.98 -26.11
C GLY A 17 4.12 13.09 -26.11
N GLY A 18 3.76 12.53 -27.27
CA GLY A 18 2.68 11.56 -27.37
C GLY A 18 2.96 10.40 -26.41
N PHE A 19 2.00 10.10 -25.55
CA PHE A 19 2.01 8.93 -24.69
C PHE A 19 2.09 7.67 -25.58
N GLY A 20 3.12 6.85 -25.36
CA GLY A 20 3.23 5.55 -26.00
C GLY A 20 1.94 4.75 -25.76
N ARG A 21 1.41 4.15 -26.81
CA ARG A 21 0.19 3.34 -26.74
C ARG A 21 0.41 2.17 -25.79
N GLY A 22 -0.21 2.21 -24.60
CA GLY A 22 -0.21 1.06 -23.68
C GLY A 22 -0.43 1.35 -22.20
N ALA A 23 -0.04 2.49 -21.67
CA ALA A 23 -0.31 2.84 -20.28
C ALA A 23 -1.41 3.90 -20.20
N GLN A 24 -2.56 3.53 -19.68
CA GLN A 24 -3.57 4.52 -19.32
C GLN A 24 -3.05 5.34 -18.13
N PRO A 25 -3.21 6.67 -18.13
CA PRO A 25 -2.94 7.45 -16.93
C PRO A 25 -3.82 6.89 -15.79
N PRO A 26 -3.33 6.95 -14.52
CA PRO A 26 -4.15 6.52 -13.38
C PRO A 26 -5.50 7.21 -13.46
N SER A 27 -6.57 6.46 -13.23
CA SER A 27 -7.93 6.97 -13.30
C SER A 27 -8.06 8.16 -12.34
N GLU A 28 -8.62 9.27 -12.79
CA GLU A 28 -8.94 10.40 -11.90
C GLU A 28 -10.07 10.03 -10.92
N GLU A 29 -10.82 8.99 -11.23
CA GLU A 29 -11.92 8.49 -10.43
C GLU A 29 -11.41 7.78 -9.17
N ILE A 30 -11.95 8.17 -8.02
CA ILE A 30 -11.67 7.53 -6.74
C ILE A 30 -12.78 6.51 -6.47
N LYS A 31 -12.41 5.25 -6.27
CA LYS A 31 -13.34 4.17 -5.97
C LYS A 31 -13.56 4.02 -4.46
N ASP A 32 -14.81 4.02 -4.03
CA ASP A 32 -15.17 3.69 -2.64
C ASP A 32 -15.26 2.18 -2.47
N VAL A 33 -14.54 1.65 -1.49
CA VAL A 33 -14.49 0.21 -1.20
C VAL A 33 -14.70 -0.05 0.28
N ARG A 34 -15.31 -1.18 0.63
CA ARG A 34 -15.65 -1.49 2.02
C ARG A 34 -15.23 -2.93 2.37
N THR A 35 -14.57 -3.07 3.52
CA THR A 35 -14.24 -4.37 4.10
C THR A 35 -15.44 -4.99 4.83
N PRO A 36 -15.57 -6.33 4.90
CA PRO A 36 -14.69 -7.32 4.28
C PRO A 36 -14.87 -7.40 2.75
N PHE A 37 -13.80 -7.74 2.03
CA PHE A 37 -13.81 -7.88 0.56
C PHE A 37 -14.26 -9.27 0.14
N SER A 38 -15.09 -9.32 -0.89
CA SER A 38 -15.34 -10.53 -1.69
C SER A 38 -14.31 -10.65 -2.82
N ASP A 39 -14.28 -11.80 -3.50
CA ASP A 39 -13.49 -11.99 -4.70
C ASP A 39 -13.88 -10.99 -5.80
N ALA A 40 -15.17 -10.67 -5.93
CA ALA A 40 -15.66 -9.73 -6.92
C ALA A 40 -15.17 -8.30 -6.64
N ASP A 41 -15.10 -7.87 -5.37
CA ASP A 41 -14.54 -6.57 -4.99
C ASP A 41 -13.06 -6.49 -5.40
N VAL A 42 -12.29 -7.56 -5.11
CA VAL A 42 -10.88 -7.64 -5.48
C VAL A 42 -10.68 -7.59 -7.00
N GLU A 43 -11.45 -8.38 -7.77
CA GLU A 43 -11.35 -8.45 -9.23
C GLU A 43 -11.76 -7.14 -9.93
N SER A 44 -12.55 -6.30 -9.28
CA SER A 44 -12.97 -4.99 -9.81
C SER A 44 -11.86 -3.94 -9.78
N LEU A 45 -10.80 -4.16 -9.00
CA LEU A 45 -9.72 -3.20 -8.76
C LEU A 45 -8.49 -3.55 -9.59
N LYS A 46 -7.84 -2.51 -10.13
CA LYS A 46 -6.64 -2.62 -10.97
C LYS A 46 -5.51 -1.76 -10.44
N ALA A 47 -4.28 -2.15 -10.72
CA ALA A 47 -3.10 -1.35 -10.42
C ALA A 47 -3.24 0.07 -10.97
N GLY A 48 -3.00 1.06 -10.11
CA GLY A 48 -3.22 2.48 -10.40
C GLY A 48 -4.56 3.04 -9.91
N ASP A 49 -5.54 2.22 -9.55
CA ASP A 49 -6.80 2.70 -9.00
C ASP A 49 -6.56 3.42 -7.65
N ARG A 50 -7.15 4.59 -7.52
CA ARG A 50 -7.21 5.34 -6.26
C ARG A 50 -8.46 4.91 -5.51
N VAL A 51 -8.30 4.56 -4.23
CA VAL A 51 -9.42 4.06 -3.43
C VAL A 51 -9.58 4.81 -2.11
N ARG A 52 -10.80 4.81 -1.59
CA ARG A 52 -11.13 5.17 -0.21
C ARG A 52 -11.68 3.93 0.46
N ILE A 53 -10.95 3.44 1.45
CA ILE A 53 -11.31 2.20 2.18
C ILE A 53 -12.12 2.57 3.42
N SER A 54 -13.29 1.96 3.58
CA SER A 54 -14.12 2.09 4.78
C SER A 54 -14.41 0.71 5.39
N GLY A 55 -14.66 0.67 6.70
CA GLY A 55 -14.94 -0.56 7.43
C GLY A 55 -13.82 -0.95 8.38
N VAL A 56 -13.62 -2.25 8.59
CA VAL A 56 -12.63 -2.77 9.53
C VAL A 56 -11.36 -3.17 8.79
N ILE A 57 -10.20 -2.73 9.29
CA ILE A 57 -8.88 -3.22 8.90
C ILE A 57 -8.09 -3.60 10.15
N TYR A 58 -7.09 -4.47 10.02
CA TYR A 58 -6.23 -4.85 11.13
C TYR A 58 -4.83 -4.27 10.96
N THR A 59 -4.14 -3.93 12.06
CA THR A 59 -2.72 -3.62 12.00
C THR A 59 -1.91 -4.84 12.39
N ALA A 60 -0.87 -5.14 11.62
CA ALA A 60 0.17 -6.10 12.00
C ALA A 60 1.46 -5.78 11.25
N ARG A 61 2.59 -5.97 11.91
CA ARG A 61 3.89 -5.90 11.26
C ARG A 61 4.81 -6.99 11.82
N ASP A 62 6.11 -6.85 11.72
CA ASP A 62 7.13 -7.90 11.91
C ASP A 62 6.87 -8.84 13.09
N ALA A 63 6.76 -8.30 14.31
CA ALA A 63 6.63 -9.12 15.51
C ALA A 63 5.29 -9.85 15.59
N ALA A 64 4.20 -9.19 15.18
CA ALA A 64 2.88 -9.85 15.12
C ALA A 64 2.87 -10.96 14.08
N HIS A 65 3.40 -10.71 12.87
CA HIS A 65 3.48 -11.74 11.81
C HIS A 65 4.34 -12.94 12.24
N ALA A 66 5.46 -12.70 12.95
CA ALA A 66 6.30 -13.77 13.46
C ALA A 66 5.58 -14.67 14.47
N ARG A 67 4.56 -14.15 15.18
CA ARG A 67 3.70 -14.96 16.07
C ARG A 67 2.55 -15.64 15.34
N LEU A 68 2.04 -15.06 14.25
CA LEU A 68 0.96 -15.66 13.45
C LEU A 68 1.47 -16.85 12.65
N LEU A 69 2.68 -16.78 12.08
CA LEU A 69 3.18 -17.84 11.17
C LEU A 69 3.21 -19.24 11.81
N PRO A 70 3.74 -19.45 13.03
CA PRO A 70 3.72 -20.77 13.66
C PRO A 70 2.30 -21.33 13.90
N LEU A 71 1.32 -20.46 14.17
CA LEU A 71 -0.08 -20.89 14.31
C LEU A 71 -0.61 -21.40 12.97
N ILE A 72 -0.32 -20.67 11.89
CA ILE A 72 -0.71 -21.07 10.53
C ILE A 72 -0.09 -22.41 10.14
N GLU A 73 1.22 -22.58 10.40
CA GLU A 73 1.94 -23.81 10.08
C GLU A 73 1.41 -25.04 10.83
N LYS A 74 0.94 -24.84 12.05
CA LYS A 74 0.33 -25.90 12.88
C LYS A 74 -1.16 -26.09 12.60
N GLY A 75 -1.79 -25.23 11.80
CA GLY A 75 -3.26 -25.26 11.60
C GLY A 75 -4.06 -24.83 12.83
N GLU A 76 -3.43 -24.06 13.73
CA GLU A 76 -4.08 -23.52 14.93
C GLU A 76 -4.89 -22.26 14.57
N ALA A 77 -5.91 -21.95 15.37
CA ALA A 77 -6.74 -20.77 15.18
C ALA A 77 -5.92 -19.49 15.37
N LEU A 78 -6.09 -18.53 14.45
CA LEU A 78 -5.52 -17.20 14.60
C LEU A 78 -6.33 -16.38 15.61
N PRO A 79 -5.71 -15.39 16.27
CA PRO A 79 -6.41 -14.49 17.21
C PRO A 79 -7.37 -13.52 16.52
N ILE A 80 -7.36 -13.47 15.18
CA ILE A 80 -8.27 -12.67 14.34
C ILE A 80 -8.70 -13.50 13.14
N ASP A 81 -9.94 -13.29 12.67
CA ASP A 81 -10.37 -13.81 11.38
C ASP A 81 -9.83 -12.89 10.28
N VAL A 82 -9.04 -13.44 9.36
CA VAL A 82 -8.43 -12.72 8.23
C VAL A 82 -9.27 -12.80 6.96
N THR A 83 -10.34 -13.59 6.95
CA THR A 83 -11.17 -13.83 5.76
C THR A 83 -11.80 -12.53 5.26
N GLY A 84 -11.52 -12.15 4.03
CA GLY A 84 -12.01 -10.92 3.43
C GLY A 84 -11.36 -9.63 3.98
N GLN A 85 -10.43 -9.74 4.92
CA GLN A 85 -9.90 -8.59 5.64
C GLN A 85 -8.68 -7.97 4.94
N ILE A 86 -8.29 -6.80 5.45
CA ILE A 86 -7.08 -6.08 5.07
C ILE A 86 -6.17 -5.98 6.29
N ILE A 87 -4.89 -6.27 6.12
CA ILE A 87 -3.84 -5.98 7.11
C ILE A 87 -3.06 -4.75 6.69
N TYR A 88 -3.04 -3.75 7.55
CA TYR A 88 -2.21 -2.57 7.40
C TYR A 88 -0.88 -2.77 8.13
N TYR A 89 0.20 -2.74 7.38
CA TYR A 89 1.56 -2.86 7.92
C TYR A 89 1.98 -1.56 8.59
N THR A 90 1.58 -1.41 9.82
CA THR A 90 1.88 -0.23 10.64
C THR A 90 2.04 -0.59 12.11
N GLY A 91 2.82 0.20 12.82
CA GLY A 91 2.89 0.22 14.27
C GLY A 91 2.52 1.63 14.72
N PRO A 92 1.26 1.87 15.11
CA PRO A 92 0.82 3.21 15.50
C PRO A 92 1.62 3.76 16.67
N SER A 93 1.96 5.06 16.62
CA SER A 93 2.49 5.72 17.82
C SER A 93 1.39 5.83 18.90
N PRO A 94 1.76 5.99 20.17
CA PRO A 94 0.79 6.19 21.24
C PRO A 94 -0.19 7.33 20.91
N ALA A 95 -1.47 7.14 21.24
CA ALA A 95 -2.48 8.16 21.11
C ALA A 95 -2.18 9.36 22.02
N ARG A 96 -2.38 10.57 21.53
CA ARG A 96 -2.37 11.77 22.36
C ARG A 96 -3.71 11.91 23.10
N PRO A 97 -3.77 12.64 24.23
CA PRO A 97 -5.03 12.93 24.86
C PRO A 97 -6.05 13.51 23.86
N GLY A 98 -7.24 12.93 23.84
CA GLY A 98 -8.32 13.35 22.93
C GLY A 98 -8.23 12.80 21.50
N THR A 99 -7.24 11.97 21.15
CA THR A 99 -7.16 11.31 19.85
C THR A 99 -7.44 9.80 19.95
N VAL A 100 -8.03 9.23 18.89
CA VAL A 100 -8.35 7.80 18.81
C VAL A 100 -7.07 6.95 18.71
N ILE A 101 -6.09 7.45 17.96
CA ILE A 101 -4.82 6.75 17.69
C ILE A 101 -3.74 7.80 17.41
N GLY A 102 -2.49 7.42 17.57
CA GLY A 102 -1.37 8.24 17.11
C GLY A 102 -1.11 8.09 15.60
N SER A 103 0.06 8.53 15.15
CA SER A 103 0.46 8.42 13.74
C SER A 103 0.46 6.96 13.27
N VAL A 104 -0.14 6.69 12.10
CA VAL A 104 -0.29 5.37 11.48
C VAL A 104 0.47 5.28 10.15
N GLY A 105 1.75 5.63 10.14
CA GLY A 105 2.58 5.58 8.94
C GLY A 105 2.82 4.14 8.44
N PRO A 106 2.80 3.91 7.10
CA PRO A 106 3.03 2.58 6.53
C PRO A 106 4.47 2.09 6.74
N THR A 107 4.61 0.80 7.05
CA THR A 107 5.88 0.09 7.09
C THR A 107 6.24 -0.43 5.69
N THR A 108 7.55 -0.64 5.44
CA THR A 108 8.04 -1.24 4.20
C THR A 108 7.53 -2.66 4.04
N ALA A 109 6.82 -2.91 2.94
CA ALA A 109 6.08 -4.14 2.71
C ALA A 109 6.95 -5.38 2.55
N SER A 110 8.13 -5.28 1.93
CA SER A 110 9.04 -6.41 1.71
C SER A 110 9.50 -7.10 3.00
N ARG A 111 9.38 -6.43 4.16
CA ARG A 111 9.65 -7.04 5.46
C ARG A 111 8.64 -8.14 5.82
N MET A 112 7.45 -8.08 5.22
CA MET A 112 6.36 -9.05 5.45
C MET A 112 6.31 -10.16 4.40
N ASP A 113 7.22 -10.18 3.43
CA ASP A 113 7.17 -11.10 2.29
C ASP A 113 7.16 -12.58 2.70
N THR A 114 7.88 -12.93 3.77
CA THR A 114 7.93 -14.31 4.27
C THR A 114 6.58 -14.76 4.84
N PHE A 115 5.76 -13.85 5.33
CA PHE A 115 4.52 -14.15 6.03
C PHE A 115 3.29 -14.02 5.15
N THR A 116 3.30 -13.05 4.24
CA THR A 116 2.13 -12.63 3.46
C THR A 116 1.47 -13.75 2.67
N PRO A 117 2.21 -14.62 1.93
CA PRO A 117 1.57 -15.69 1.16
C PRO A 117 0.73 -16.64 2.00
N SER A 118 1.17 -16.96 3.23
CA SER A 118 0.43 -17.84 4.14
C SER A 118 -0.89 -17.24 4.62
N LEU A 119 -0.92 -15.92 4.87
CA LEU A 119 -2.14 -15.19 5.24
C LEU A 119 -3.11 -15.08 4.06
N LEU A 120 -2.60 -14.81 2.85
CA LEU A 120 -3.42 -14.78 1.63
C LEU A 120 -4.09 -16.13 1.36
N LYS A 121 -3.38 -17.22 1.61
CA LYS A 121 -3.94 -18.59 1.52
C LYS A 121 -5.10 -18.82 2.49
N LEU A 122 -5.13 -18.14 3.63
CA LEU A 122 -6.21 -18.22 4.62
C LEU A 122 -7.37 -17.26 4.32
N GLY A 123 -7.35 -16.57 3.18
CA GLY A 123 -8.45 -15.71 2.75
C GLY A 123 -8.25 -14.22 3.04
N LEU A 124 -7.06 -13.78 3.44
CA LEU A 124 -6.75 -12.35 3.50
C LEU A 124 -6.87 -11.75 2.09
N LYS A 125 -7.59 -10.64 1.94
CA LYS A 125 -7.88 -10.04 0.63
C LYS A 125 -7.10 -8.78 0.33
N GLY A 126 -6.44 -8.21 1.33
CA GLY A 126 -5.64 -7.02 1.07
C GLY A 126 -4.53 -6.80 2.09
N THR A 127 -3.50 -6.12 1.64
CA THR A 127 -2.45 -5.59 2.51
C THR A 127 -2.21 -4.13 2.18
N ILE A 128 -1.89 -3.30 3.17
CA ILE A 128 -1.53 -1.90 3.00
C ILE A 128 -0.12 -1.70 3.52
N GLY A 129 0.74 -1.05 2.72
CA GLY A 129 2.11 -0.78 3.12
C GLY A 129 2.75 0.31 2.27
N LYS A 130 4.07 0.33 2.21
CA LYS A 130 4.86 1.14 1.27
C LYS A 130 6.00 0.32 0.67
N GLY A 131 6.50 0.76 -0.50
CA GLY A 131 7.57 0.05 -1.22
C GLY A 131 7.08 -1.22 -1.91
N TYR A 132 8.02 -2.08 -2.25
CA TYR A 132 7.80 -3.25 -3.10
C TYR A 132 7.55 -4.51 -2.30
N HIS A 133 6.83 -5.45 -2.90
CA HIS A 133 6.85 -6.87 -2.54
C HIS A 133 7.69 -7.66 -3.54
N GLY A 134 8.30 -8.75 -3.08
CA GLY A 134 8.99 -9.71 -3.92
C GLY A 134 8.02 -10.56 -4.77
N GLN A 135 8.57 -11.29 -5.74
CA GLN A 135 7.79 -12.08 -6.68
C GLN A 135 6.88 -13.13 -6.00
N PRO A 136 7.30 -13.84 -4.93
CA PRO A 136 6.42 -14.81 -4.26
C PRO A 136 5.11 -14.21 -3.75
N VAL A 137 5.14 -12.96 -3.24
CA VAL A 137 3.91 -12.26 -2.80
C VAL A 137 3.06 -11.87 -4.00
N LYS A 138 3.67 -11.35 -5.08
CA LYS A 138 2.92 -11.01 -6.31
C LYS A 138 2.20 -12.21 -6.90
N ASP A 139 2.84 -13.38 -6.89
CA ASP A 139 2.23 -14.62 -7.36
C ASP A 139 1.10 -15.08 -6.44
N ALA A 140 1.28 -14.93 -5.12
CA ALA A 140 0.24 -15.25 -4.16
C ALA A 140 -0.97 -14.31 -4.26
N LEU A 141 -0.78 -13.01 -4.54
CA LEU A 141 -1.87 -12.06 -4.78
C LEU A 141 -2.75 -12.50 -5.96
N LYS A 142 -2.15 -12.99 -7.05
CA LYS A 142 -2.90 -13.56 -8.18
C LYS A 142 -3.61 -14.85 -7.80
N GLN A 143 -2.88 -15.77 -7.16
CA GLN A 143 -3.39 -17.11 -6.84
C GLN A 143 -4.58 -17.07 -5.89
N TYR A 144 -4.55 -16.19 -4.89
CA TYR A 144 -5.57 -16.11 -3.83
C TYR A 144 -6.52 -14.93 -4.00
N LYS A 145 -6.47 -14.23 -5.15
CA LYS A 145 -7.29 -13.06 -5.45
C LYS A 145 -7.21 -12.05 -4.31
N ALA A 146 -6.12 -11.32 -4.24
CA ALA A 146 -5.87 -10.31 -3.23
C ALA A 146 -5.16 -9.10 -3.84
N ILE A 147 -5.09 -8.01 -3.08
CA ILE A 147 -4.57 -6.72 -3.52
C ILE A 147 -3.50 -6.21 -2.55
N TYR A 148 -2.48 -5.59 -3.09
CA TYR A 148 -1.56 -4.77 -2.33
C TYR A 148 -1.84 -3.30 -2.58
N PHE A 149 -2.18 -2.59 -1.51
CA PHE A 149 -2.41 -1.15 -1.50
C PHE A 149 -1.19 -0.40 -0.98
N GLY A 150 -0.90 0.72 -1.59
CA GLY A 150 0.08 1.68 -1.10
C GLY A 150 -0.56 2.78 -0.27
N ALA A 151 0.03 3.08 0.88
CA ALA A 151 -0.24 4.31 1.63
C ALA A 151 0.98 5.23 1.57
N ILE A 152 0.74 6.56 1.65
CA ILE A 152 1.80 7.54 1.49
C ILE A 152 2.72 7.54 2.71
N GLY A 153 4.01 7.26 2.49
CA GLY A 153 5.03 7.37 3.52
C GLY A 153 5.17 8.83 4.01
N GLY A 154 5.38 9.01 5.32
CA GLY A 154 5.43 10.34 5.94
C GLY A 154 4.07 10.96 6.29
N ALA A 155 2.97 10.47 5.71
CA ALA A 155 1.62 10.98 5.94
C ALA A 155 0.90 10.35 7.15
N GLY A 156 1.61 9.67 8.05
CA GLY A 156 1.00 8.90 9.14
C GLY A 156 0.08 9.70 10.07
N ALA A 157 0.36 10.99 10.29
CA ALA A 157 -0.50 11.86 11.08
C ALA A 157 -1.82 12.16 10.36
N VAL A 158 -1.75 12.44 9.05
CA VAL A 158 -2.94 12.66 8.22
C VAL A 158 -3.76 11.37 8.10
N LEU A 159 -3.09 10.21 7.90
CA LEU A 159 -3.76 8.92 7.80
C LEU A 159 -4.51 8.54 9.10
N SER A 160 -4.04 9.00 10.26
CA SER A 160 -4.72 8.75 11.53
C SER A 160 -6.09 9.45 11.63
N GLU A 161 -6.32 10.51 10.86
CA GLU A 161 -7.60 11.24 10.83
C GLU A 161 -8.73 10.42 10.21
N PHE A 162 -8.41 9.39 9.43
CA PHE A 162 -9.39 8.46 8.84
C PHE A 162 -9.72 7.28 9.76
N VAL A 163 -9.09 7.17 10.93
CA VAL A 163 -9.37 6.12 11.92
C VAL A 163 -10.42 6.62 12.90
N ARG A 164 -11.57 5.96 12.94
CA ARG A 164 -12.70 6.30 13.81
C ARG A 164 -12.65 5.58 15.16
N LYS A 165 -12.10 4.35 15.16
CA LYS A 165 -11.93 3.55 16.38
C LYS A 165 -10.67 2.69 16.26
N ALA A 166 -10.00 2.48 17.38
CA ALA A 166 -8.83 1.61 17.45
C ALA A 166 -8.88 0.83 18.77
N GLU A 167 -8.71 -0.49 18.69
CA GLU A 167 -8.66 -1.37 19.87
C GLU A 167 -7.58 -2.44 19.66
N VAL A 168 -6.84 -2.77 20.71
CA VAL A 168 -5.91 -3.90 20.71
C VAL A 168 -6.73 -5.17 20.82
N VAL A 169 -6.52 -6.11 19.88
CA VAL A 169 -7.27 -7.38 19.84
C VAL A 169 -6.37 -8.59 20.04
N ALA A 170 -5.06 -8.45 19.87
CA ALA A 170 -4.11 -9.52 20.15
C ALA A 170 -2.69 -8.97 20.40
N TYR A 171 -1.90 -9.75 21.13
CA TYR A 171 -0.47 -9.50 21.36
C TYR A 171 -0.18 -8.14 21.99
N GLU A 172 -0.94 -7.75 23.02
CA GLU A 172 -0.83 -6.46 23.71
C GLU A 172 0.60 -6.19 24.21
N ASP A 173 1.32 -7.24 24.60
CA ASP A 173 2.70 -7.20 25.04
C ASP A 173 3.69 -6.71 23.96
N LEU A 174 3.30 -6.74 22.68
CA LEU A 174 4.09 -6.18 21.59
C LEU A 174 3.97 -4.64 21.45
N GLY A 175 3.17 -4.00 22.28
CA GLY A 175 3.03 -2.54 22.31
C GLY A 175 2.57 -1.95 20.97
N THR A 176 3.44 -1.22 20.28
CA THR A 176 3.12 -0.62 18.98
C THR A 176 2.92 -1.66 17.87
N GLU A 177 3.48 -2.86 18.02
CA GLU A 177 3.33 -3.97 17.07
C GLU A 177 2.21 -4.94 17.44
N ALA A 178 1.43 -4.66 18.49
CA ALA A 178 0.21 -5.40 18.78
C ALA A 178 -0.76 -5.36 17.60
N ILE A 179 -1.54 -6.42 17.44
CA ILE A 179 -2.63 -6.42 16.44
C ILE A 179 -3.74 -5.52 16.96
N ARG A 180 -4.09 -4.52 16.17
CA ARG A 180 -5.23 -3.63 16.44
C ARG A 180 -6.29 -3.82 15.38
N ARG A 181 -7.53 -3.78 15.80
CA ARG A 181 -8.70 -3.62 14.96
C ARG A 181 -8.97 -2.12 14.82
N LEU A 182 -8.94 -1.63 13.59
CA LEU A 182 -9.24 -0.25 13.27
C LEU A 182 -10.57 -0.17 12.52
N GLU A 183 -11.45 0.74 12.91
CA GLU A 183 -12.56 1.16 12.08
C GLU A 183 -12.13 2.41 11.33
N VAL A 184 -12.11 2.32 10.01
CA VAL A 184 -11.69 3.41 9.13
C VAL A 184 -12.84 3.90 8.27
N ASP A 185 -12.77 5.19 7.91
CA ASP A 185 -13.74 5.84 7.07
C ASP A 185 -13.03 6.66 6.00
N ALA A 186 -13.25 6.27 4.73
CA ALA A 186 -12.63 6.87 3.56
C ALA A 186 -11.08 6.91 3.59
N PHE A 187 -10.43 5.90 4.20
CA PHE A 187 -8.98 5.80 4.30
C PHE A 187 -8.34 5.75 2.91
N PRO A 188 -7.48 6.74 2.54
CA PRO A 188 -6.97 6.86 1.18
C PRO A 188 -5.84 5.86 0.92
N ALA A 189 -5.94 5.16 -0.21
CA ALA A 189 -4.90 4.26 -0.68
C ALA A 189 -4.85 4.21 -2.22
N ILE A 190 -3.81 3.57 -2.75
CA ILE A 190 -3.63 3.32 -4.18
C ILE A 190 -3.39 1.82 -4.38
N VAL A 191 -3.99 1.22 -5.39
CA VAL A 191 -3.70 -0.17 -5.77
C VAL A 191 -2.31 -0.21 -6.41
N LEU A 192 -1.36 -0.89 -5.76
CA LEU A 192 0.01 -1.05 -6.26
C LEU A 192 0.18 -2.35 -7.05
N TYR A 193 -0.37 -3.46 -6.53
CA TYR A 193 -0.45 -4.74 -7.23
C TYR A 193 -1.88 -5.27 -7.15
N ASP A 194 -2.40 -5.71 -8.28
CA ASP A 194 -3.73 -6.32 -8.37
C ASP A 194 -3.67 -7.85 -8.57
N CYS A 195 -4.81 -8.51 -8.50
CA CYS A 195 -4.93 -9.95 -8.68
C CYS A 195 -4.79 -10.39 -10.15
N HIS A 196 -4.75 -9.46 -11.11
CA HIS A 196 -4.58 -9.73 -12.54
C HIS A 196 -3.10 -9.74 -12.96
N GLY A 197 -2.22 -9.30 -12.06
CA GLY A 197 -0.78 -9.19 -12.29
C GLY A 197 -0.31 -7.80 -12.68
N GLY A 198 -1.18 -6.80 -12.54
CA GLY A 198 -0.80 -5.39 -12.67
C GLY A 198 0.21 -4.99 -11.60
N ASP A 199 1.17 -4.17 -11.99
CA ASP A 199 2.26 -3.66 -11.13
C ASP A 199 2.50 -2.19 -11.45
N LEU A 200 1.93 -1.30 -10.62
CA LEU A 200 2.00 0.14 -10.82
C LEU A 200 3.45 0.67 -10.88
N TYR A 201 4.37 0.05 -10.14
CA TYR A 201 5.77 0.46 -10.18
C TYR A 201 6.42 0.15 -11.52
N GLN A 202 6.21 -1.07 -12.04
CA GLN A 202 6.74 -1.46 -13.35
C GLN A 202 6.10 -0.64 -14.47
N ASP A 203 4.80 -0.44 -14.41
CA ASP A 203 4.07 0.32 -15.43
C ASP A 203 4.49 1.79 -15.41
N GLY A 204 4.66 2.38 -14.23
CA GLY A 204 5.20 3.73 -14.09
C GLY A 204 6.61 3.86 -14.67
N GLN A 205 7.48 2.89 -14.39
CA GLN A 205 8.83 2.89 -14.96
C GLN A 205 8.81 2.82 -16.49
N LYS A 206 7.99 1.95 -17.09
CA LYS A 206 7.86 1.85 -18.56
C LYS A 206 7.40 3.15 -19.20
N VAL A 207 6.49 3.88 -18.54
CA VAL A 207 5.93 5.13 -19.07
C VAL A 207 6.90 6.31 -18.93
N TYR A 208 7.62 6.38 -17.81
CA TYR A 208 8.44 7.54 -17.46
C TYR A 208 9.94 7.31 -17.59
N ALA A 209 10.39 6.09 -17.93
CA ALA A 209 11.79 5.84 -18.22
C ALA A 209 12.23 6.72 -19.41
N ARG A 210 13.27 7.53 -19.20
CA ARG A 210 13.92 8.25 -20.27
C ARG A 210 15.07 7.38 -20.79
N GLU A 211 15.28 7.38 -22.11
CA GLU A 211 16.53 6.87 -22.65
C GLU A 211 17.67 7.65 -22.01
N ASP A 212 18.70 6.94 -21.52
CA ASP A 212 19.83 7.57 -20.87
C ASP A 212 20.48 8.56 -21.88
N PRO A 213 20.46 9.88 -21.63
CA PRO A 213 21.08 10.84 -22.51
C PRO A 213 22.62 10.73 -22.51
N TYR A 214 23.17 9.93 -21.59
CA TYR A 214 24.59 9.60 -21.52
C TYR A 214 24.79 8.09 -21.62
N PRO A 215 24.76 7.48 -22.84
CA PRO A 215 25.08 6.08 -22.99
C PRO A 215 26.50 5.87 -22.42
N GLN A 216 26.60 4.96 -21.44
CA GLN A 216 27.86 4.65 -20.74
C GLN A 216 28.93 4.40 -21.79
N GLY A 217 29.80 5.39 -21.97
CA GLY A 217 30.86 5.33 -22.94
C GLY A 217 31.74 4.11 -22.69
N GLY A 218 31.78 3.23 -23.65
CA GLY A 218 32.61 2.04 -23.57
C GLY A 218 34.05 2.44 -23.28
N HIS A 219 34.51 2.11 -22.08
CA HIS A 219 35.93 2.10 -21.79
C HIS A 219 36.55 0.98 -22.63
N LYS A 220 37.23 1.36 -23.72
CA LYS A 220 38.17 0.52 -24.42
C LYS A 220 39.49 0.55 -23.67
#